data_9a24b10ccfcaadd1dbc08563ab88e303
#
_entry.id   9a24b10ccfcaadd1dbc08563ab88e303
#
_cell.length_a   1.000
_cell.length_b   1.000
_cell.length_c   1.000
_cell.angle_alpha   90.00
_cell.angle_beta   90.00
_cell.angle_gamma   90.00
#
_symmetry.space_group_name_H-M   'P 1'
#
loop_
_entity.id
_entity.type
_entity.pdbx_description
1 polymer ?
#
loop_
_entity_poly.entity_id
_entity_poly.type
_entity_poly.pdbx_seq_one_letter_code
_entity_poly.pdbx_strand_id
1 'polypeptide(L)'
;MRIAVDARFTRIGHHDGISRYGASLAEAVAKHADVLMLISDERQLALLPDLPWVKINSPLSPAELLVAFRVNRLGADAVVSPMQTMGSWGRKYPLILTLHDLIYYSNPTPPGFLPAPVRALWRLYHLAYWPQRLLLNRADVVATISGTTRSLMARHRLTKRPVRIVGNAPQPGAPVRNPAEPPEKTLLYMGSFMPYKNVETVVRGMAHLPGYTLHLLSRISPARRSELEALVPAGTEVVFHNGVSDEEYSQLLRKATALVTLSRAEGYGLPMIEAMAAGTPVVASDIPIFREVSGGAALLADPDSVQGFAAAVRELSDPQRWAQVSEAGRRRAAEYSWETSALQLLAAAEEAVRLHGRGGRGD
;
A
#
# COMPACT_ATOMS: atom_id res chain seq x y z
N MET A 1 -19.42 3.48 -19.49
CA MET A 1 -18.77 2.17 -19.21
C MET A 1 -19.13 1.75 -17.79
N ARG A 2 -19.57 0.51 -17.61
CA ARG A 2 -19.87 -0.06 -16.30
C ARG A 2 -18.68 -0.91 -15.82
N ILE A 3 -18.11 -0.56 -14.68
CA ILE A 3 -16.94 -1.24 -14.10
C ILE A 3 -17.34 -1.99 -12.83
N ALA A 4 -17.13 -3.30 -12.81
CA ALA A 4 -17.24 -4.06 -11.57
C ALA A 4 -15.90 -4.03 -10.82
N VAL A 5 -15.91 -3.49 -9.60
CA VAL A 5 -14.72 -3.41 -8.72
C VAL A 5 -14.80 -4.50 -7.66
N ASP A 6 -13.80 -5.34 -7.59
CA ASP A 6 -13.70 -6.41 -6.60
C ASP A 6 -13.35 -5.86 -5.20
N ALA A 7 -14.37 -5.47 -4.46
CA ALA A 7 -14.23 -4.93 -3.10
C ALA A 7 -14.17 -6.01 -2.01
N ARG A 8 -14.13 -7.32 -2.36
CA ARG A 8 -14.10 -8.44 -1.41
C ARG A 8 -12.85 -8.50 -0.54
N PHE A 9 -11.79 -7.77 -0.93
CA PHE A 9 -10.55 -7.64 -0.17
C PHE A 9 -10.60 -6.50 0.87
N THR A 10 -11.72 -5.77 0.95
CA THR A 10 -11.94 -4.78 2.01
C THR A 10 -12.05 -5.48 3.37
N ARG A 11 -11.28 -5.01 4.33
CA ARG A 11 -11.28 -5.51 5.71
C ARG A 11 -12.59 -5.14 6.42
N ILE A 12 -12.84 -5.80 7.54
CA ILE A 12 -13.96 -5.48 8.42
C ILE A 12 -13.40 -4.68 9.60
N GLY A 13 -13.99 -3.51 9.86
CA GLY A 13 -13.69 -2.67 11.01
C GLY A 13 -12.46 -1.76 10.91
N HIS A 14 -11.54 -1.99 9.98
CA HIS A 14 -10.40 -1.09 9.73
C HIS A 14 -9.80 -1.33 8.34
N HIS A 15 -9.24 -0.32 7.72
CA HIS A 15 -8.50 -0.47 6.48
C HIS A 15 -7.10 -1.04 6.71
N ASP A 16 -6.65 -1.91 5.79
CA ASP A 16 -5.24 -2.09 5.46
C ASP A 16 -4.94 -1.40 4.11
N GLY A 17 -3.70 -1.46 3.63
CA GLY A 17 -3.31 -0.77 2.40
C GLY A 17 -4.12 -1.18 1.17
N ILE A 18 -4.43 -2.48 1.02
CA ILE A 18 -5.21 -3.01 -0.12
C ILE A 18 -6.68 -2.59 0.00
N SER A 19 -7.24 -2.69 1.19
CA SER A 19 -8.60 -2.28 1.50
C SER A 19 -8.81 -0.77 1.21
N ARG A 20 -7.87 0.07 1.65
CA ARG A 20 -7.90 1.51 1.41
C ARG A 20 -7.74 1.84 -0.07
N TYR A 21 -6.80 1.19 -0.77
CA TYR A 21 -6.61 1.35 -2.20
C TYR A 21 -7.88 1.02 -2.98
N GLY A 22 -8.51 -0.14 -2.72
CA GLY A 22 -9.72 -0.56 -3.42
C GLY A 22 -10.91 0.38 -3.20
N ALA A 23 -11.14 0.81 -1.94
CA ALA A 23 -12.23 1.72 -1.58
C ALA A 23 -12.04 3.10 -2.23
N SER A 24 -10.88 3.72 -2.06
CA SER A 24 -10.58 5.05 -2.61
C SER A 24 -10.60 5.06 -4.14
N LEU A 25 -10.11 3.99 -4.77
CA LEU A 25 -10.14 3.88 -6.23
C LEU A 25 -11.56 3.70 -6.75
N ALA A 26 -12.41 2.89 -6.08
CA ALA A 26 -13.82 2.73 -6.45
C ALA A 26 -14.57 4.07 -6.36
N GLU A 27 -14.37 4.83 -5.29
CA GLU A 27 -14.96 6.16 -5.11
C GLU A 27 -14.53 7.14 -6.19
N ALA A 28 -13.23 7.18 -6.52
CA ALA A 28 -12.71 8.08 -7.53
C ALA A 28 -13.19 7.72 -8.95
N VAL A 29 -13.24 6.42 -9.29
CA VAL A 29 -13.75 5.93 -10.58
C VAL A 29 -15.24 6.21 -10.75
N ALA A 30 -16.03 6.17 -9.66
CA ALA A 30 -17.47 6.44 -9.69
C ALA A 30 -17.83 7.86 -10.14
N LYS A 31 -16.87 8.80 -10.11
CA LYS A 31 -17.05 10.16 -10.67
C LYS A 31 -17.07 10.18 -12.20
N HIS A 32 -16.58 9.13 -12.85
CA HIS A 32 -16.38 9.06 -14.30
C HIS A 32 -17.07 7.87 -14.97
N ALA A 33 -17.48 6.85 -14.22
CA ALA A 33 -18.05 5.63 -14.74
C ALA A 33 -19.13 5.06 -13.82
N ASP A 34 -20.01 4.21 -14.33
CA ASP A 34 -20.93 3.41 -13.53
C ASP A 34 -20.15 2.30 -12.80
N VAL A 35 -20.10 2.35 -11.46
CA VAL A 35 -19.35 1.41 -10.63
C VAL A 35 -20.30 0.47 -9.91
N LEU A 36 -20.00 -0.83 -10.00
CA LEU A 36 -20.64 -1.89 -9.23
C LEU A 36 -19.61 -2.58 -8.33
N MET A 37 -19.76 -2.49 -7.02
CA MET A 37 -18.86 -3.17 -6.09
C MET A 37 -19.24 -4.63 -5.89
N LEU A 38 -18.25 -5.53 -5.94
CA LEU A 38 -18.40 -6.93 -5.58
C LEU A 38 -17.96 -7.12 -4.14
N ILE A 39 -18.86 -7.48 -3.24
CA ILE A 39 -18.54 -7.69 -1.81
C ILE A 39 -18.76 -9.17 -1.43
N SER A 40 -18.15 -9.63 -0.35
CA SER A 40 -18.37 -10.97 0.21
C SER A 40 -19.09 -10.94 1.55
N ASP A 41 -19.07 -9.82 2.24
CA ASP A 41 -19.69 -9.60 3.55
C ASP A 41 -20.22 -8.16 3.63
N GLU A 42 -21.46 -7.98 4.05
CA GLU A 42 -22.10 -6.65 4.15
C GLU A 42 -21.42 -5.73 5.15
N ARG A 43 -20.71 -6.29 6.15
CA ARG A 43 -19.92 -5.50 7.10
C ARG A 43 -18.78 -4.72 6.43
N GLN A 44 -18.39 -5.10 5.20
CA GLN A 44 -17.41 -4.36 4.40
C GLN A 44 -17.92 -2.97 3.99
N LEU A 45 -19.26 -2.81 3.89
CA LEU A 45 -19.89 -1.54 3.50
C LEU A 45 -19.59 -0.39 4.45
N ALA A 46 -19.27 -0.68 5.72
CA ALA A 46 -18.86 0.35 6.69
C ALA A 46 -17.55 1.08 6.30
N LEU A 47 -16.75 0.48 5.40
CA LEU A 47 -15.48 1.02 4.93
C LEU A 47 -15.46 1.29 3.42
N LEU A 48 -16.58 1.07 2.74
CA LEU A 48 -16.71 1.28 1.30
C LEU A 48 -17.53 2.53 1.01
N PRO A 49 -17.33 3.18 -0.13
CA PRO A 49 -18.18 4.30 -0.55
C PRO A 49 -19.63 3.84 -0.77
N ASP A 50 -20.58 4.78 -0.67
CA ASP A 50 -21.99 4.53 -0.94
C ASP A 50 -22.24 4.40 -2.45
N LEU A 51 -21.99 3.20 -2.98
CA LEU A 51 -22.12 2.84 -4.38
C LEU A 51 -22.92 1.53 -4.53
N PRO A 52 -23.52 1.28 -5.70
CA PRO A 52 -24.17 0.00 -5.98
C PRO A 52 -23.26 -1.19 -5.73
N TRP A 53 -23.79 -2.25 -5.14
CA TRP A 53 -23.03 -3.43 -4.81
C TRP A 53 -23.81 -4.74 -5.04
N VAL A 54 -23.07 -5.81 -5.15
CA VAL A 54 -23.61 -7.18 -5.19
C VAL A 54 -22.78 -8.11 -4.33
N LYS A 55 -23.45 -8.97 -3.56
CA LYS A 55 -22.79 -9.96 -2.72
C LYS A 55 -22.51 -11.22 -3.53
N ILE A 56 -21.23 -11.61 -3.54
CA ILE A 56 -20.76 -12.85 -4.16
C ILE A 56 -19.98 -13.70 -3.13
N ASN A 57 -19.29 -14.75 -3.57
CA ASN A 57 -18.51 -15.59 -2.67
C ASN A 57 -17.26 -14.89 -2.10
N SER A 58 -16.79 -15.35 -0.94
CA SER A 58 -15.49 -14.96 -0.41
C SER A 58 -14.36 -15.39 -1.35
N PRO A 59 -13.30 -14.56 -1.54
CA PRO A 59 -12.12 -14.91 -2.36
C PRO A 59 -11.38 -16.15 -1.84
N LEU A 60 -11.55 -16.51 -0.58
CA LEU A 60 -10.91 -17.68 0.05
C LEU A 60 -11.78 -18.94 0.00
N SER A 61 -12.98 -18.86 -0.55
CA SER A 61 -13.86 -20.03 -0.64
C SER A 61 -13.55 -20.88 -1.90
N PRO A 62 -13.83 -22.19 -1.90
CA PRO A 62 -13.70 -23.03 -3.10
C PRO A 62 -14.56 -22.53 -4.29
N ALA A 63 -15.64 -21.80 -4.01
CA ALA A 63 -16.51 -21.20 -5.03
C ALA A 63 -15.79 -20.12 -5.86
N GLU A 64 -14.60 -19.65 -5.43
CA GLU A 64 -13.79 -18.70 -6.19
C GLU A 64 -13.38 -19.25 -7.57
N LEU A 65 -13.23 -20.55 -7.72
CA LEU A 65 -12.98 -21.18 -9.02
C LEU A 65 -14.10 -20.94 -10.04
N LEU A 66 -15.33 -20.73 -9.56
CA LEU A 66 -16.53 -20.53 -10.38
C LEU A 66 -17.08 -19.10 -10.34
N VAL A 67 -16.38 -18.17 -9.69
CA VAL A 67 -16.85 -16.79 -9.51
C VAL A 67 -17.15 -16.09 -10.83
N ALA A 68 -16.40 -16.39 -11.88
CA ALA A 68 -16.57 -15.83 -13.21
C ALA A 68 -17.98 -16.05 -13.78
N PHE A 69 -18.61 -17.21 -13.53
CA PHE A 69 -19.96 -17.48 -13.98
C PHE A 69 -21.03 -16.58 -13.34
N ARG A 70 -20.79 -16.14 -12.08
CA ARG A 70 -21.65 -15.17 -11.42
C ARG A 70 -21.43 -13.78 -11.98
N VAL A 71 -20.16 -13.38 -12.12
CA VAL A 71 -19.78 -12.05 -12.61
C VAL A 71 -20.19 -11.84 -14.06
N ASN A 72 -20.18 -12.90 -14.92
CA ASN A 72 -20.69 -12.85 -16.29
C ASN A 72 -22.14 -12.33 -16.41
N ARG A 73 -22.95 -12.48 -15.35
CA ARG A 73 -24.38 -12.09 -15.33
C ARG A 73 -24.61 -10.65 -14.91
N LEU A 74 -23.56 -9.93 -14.49
CA LEU A 74 -23.67 -8.59 -13.93
C LEU A 74 -23.67 -7.49 -14.99
N GLY A 75 -23.37 -7.81 -16.25
CA GLY A 75 -23.35 -6.85 -17.36
C GLY A 75 -22.27 -5.78 -17.22
N ALA A 76 -21.13 -6.11 -16.61
CA ALA A 76 -20.00 -5.19 -16.51
C ALA A 76 -19.19 -5.18 -17.81
N ASP A 77 -18.82 -3.99 -18.29
CA ASP A 77 -17.94 -3.82 -19.45
C ASP A 77 -16.50 -4.20 -19.13
N ALA A 78 -16.06 -4.03 -17.87
CA ALA A 78 -14.78 -4.50 -17.37
C ALA A 78 -14.87 -4.85 -15.88
N VAL A 79 -14.01 -5.77 -15.44
CA VAL A 79 -13.86 -6.17 -14.04
C VAL A 79 -12.45 -5.85 -13.57
N VAL A 80 -12.34 -5.22 -12.42
CA VAL A 80 -11.08 -4.83 -11.80
C VAL A 80 -10.96 -5.48 -10.43
N SER A 81 -9.90 -6.24 -10.21
CA SER A 81 -9.56 -6.73 -8.88
C SER A 81 -8.32 -6.01 -8.34
N PRO A 82 -8.37 -5.48 -7.10
CA PRO A 82 -7.19 -4.92 -6.43
C PRO A 82 -6.16 -5.99 -6.06
N MET A 83 -6.40 -7.23 -6.43
CA MET A 83 -5.51 -8.37 -6.18
C MET A 83 -5.32 -9.19 -7.46
N GLN A 84 -4.26 -10.01 -7.47
CA GLN A 84 -3.91 -10.89 -8.59
C GLN A 84 -4.62 -12.24 -8.56
N THR A 85 -5.50 -12.51 -7.60
CA THR A 85 -6.00 -13.85 -7.28
C THR A 85 -7.47 -14.10 -7.63
N MET A 86 -8.13 -13.18 -8.33
CA MET A 86 -9.53 -13.37 -8.73
C MET A 86 -9.71 -14.54 -9.69
N GLY A 87 -10.67 -15.41 -9.40
CA GLY A 87 -11.04 -16.54 -10.26
C GLY A 87 -11.53 -16.07 -11.63
N SER A 88 -11.03 -16.71 -12.70
CA SER A 88 -11.27 -16.25 -14.07
C SER A 88 -11.65 -17.36 -15.04
N TRP A 89 -11.90 -18.59 -14.55
CA TRP A 89 -12.31 -19.70 -15.39
C TRP A 89 -13.72 -19.50 -15.93
N GLY A 90 -13.87 -19.54 -17.27
CA GLY A 90 -15.15 -19.33 -17.95
C GLY A 90 -15.62 -17.87 -18.00
N ARG A 91 -14.73 -16.89 -17.72
CA ARG A 91 -15.08 -15.47 -17.83
C ARG A 91 -15.37 -15.03 -19.26
N LYS A 92 -16.33 -14.12 -19.40
CA LYS A 92 -16.73 -13.48 -20.66
C LYS A 92 -16.59 -11.96 -20.64
N TYR A 93 -15.89 -11.43 -19.66
CA TYR A 93 -15.67 -10.00 -19.43
C TYR A 93 -14.18 -9.67 -19.48
N PRO A 94 -13.81 -8.45 -19.88
CA PRO A 94 -12.46 -7.93 -19.73
C PRO A 94 -12.04 -7.90 -18.26
N LEU A 95 -10.83 -8.36 -17.95
CA LEU A 95 -10.32 -8.49 -16.57
C LEU A 95 -9.02 -7.75 -16.39
N ILE A 96 -8.97 -6.92 -15.34
CA ILE A 96 -7.77 -6.28 -14.84
C ILE A 96 -7.44 -6.87 -13.46
N LEU A 97 -6.23 -7.41 -13.31
CA LEU A 97 -5.72 -7.88 -12.02
C LEU A 97 -4.60 -6.95 -11.56
N THR A 98 -4.56 -6.63 -10.27
CA THR A 98 -3.54 -5.76 -9.71
C THR A 98 -2.49 -6.56 -8.95
N LEU A 99 -1.21 -6.29 -9.21
CA LEU A 99 -0.08 -6.78 -8.42
C LEU A 99 0.58 -5.60 -7.70
N HIS A 100 0.47 -5.57 -6.38
CA HIS A 100 0.99 -4.47 -5.57
C HIS A 100 2.51 -4.50 -5.42
N ASP A 101 3.07 -5.66 -5.12
CA ASP A 101 4.50 -5.82 -4.89
C ASP A 101 4.96 -7.27 -5.07
N LEU A 102 6.26 -7.49 -4.86
CA LEU A 102 6.92 -8.79 -4.89
C LEU A 102 7.69 -9.05 -3.58
N ILE A 103 7.32 -8.37 -2.49
CA ILE A 103 8.03 -8.43 -1.20
C ILE A 103 8.17 -9.86 -0.72
N TYR A 104 7.13 -10.65 -0.85
CA TYR A 104 7.11 -12.02 -0.33
C TYR A 104 7.99 -13.00 -1.08
N TYR A 105 8.45 -12.66 -2.29
CA TYR A 105 9.46 -13.46 -2.99
C TYR A 105 10.86 -13.24 -2.42
N SER A 106 11.15 -12.06 -1.90
CA SER A 106 12.42 -11.72 -1.23
C SER A 106 12.36 -11.98 0.28
N ASN A 107 11.17 -11.93 0.87
CA ASN A 107 10.93 -12.08 2.30
C ASN A 107 9.87 -13.18 2.54
N PRO A 108 10.22 -14.47 2.41
CA PRO A 108 9.28 -15.58 2.38
C PRO A 108 8.73 -15.96 3.76
N THR A 109 8.39 -14.97 4.59
CA THR A 109 7.77 -15.15 5.89
C THR A 109 6.25 -15.03 5.74
N PRO A 110 5.48 -16.11 5.87
CA PRO A 110 4.04 -16.06 5.75
C PRO A 110 3.41 -15.26 6.88
N PRO A 111 2.31 -14.56 6.64
CA PRO A 111 1.56 -13.86 7.68
C PRO A 111 1.22 -14.81 8.85
N GLY A 112 1.47 -14.37 10.08
CA GLY A 112 1.32 -15.21 11.27
C GLY A 112 -0.13 -15.61 11.61
N PHE A 113 -1.11 -14.88 11.08
CA PHE A 113 -2.54 -15.15 11.28
C PHE A 113 -3.08 -16.31 10.41
N LEU A 114 -2.29 -16.80 9.43
CA LEU A 114 -2.69 -17.90 8.57
C LEU A 114 -2.53 -19.26 9.29
N PRO A 115 -3.50 -20.21 9.12
CA PRO A 115 -3.36 -21.58 9.61
C PRO A 115 -2.11 -22.29 9.04
N ALA A 116 -1.55 -23.22 9.78
CA ALA A 116 -0.30 -23.91 9.40
C ALA A 116 -0.30 -24.53 7.99
N PRO A 117 -1.37 -25.24 7.52
CA PRO A 117 -1.41 -25.77 6.15
C PRO A 117 -1.39 -24.67 5.09
N VAL A 118 -2.09 -23.55 5.34
CA VAL A 118 -2.13 -22.41 4.44
C VAL A 118 -0.77 -21.72 4.39
N ARG A 119 -0.06 -21.63 5.51
CA ARG A 119 1.31 -21.10 5.56
C ARG A 119 2.30 -21.96 4.76
N ALA A 120 2.16 -23.28 4.79
CA ALA A 120 2.96 -24.19 3.97
C ALA A 120 2.69 -23.97 2.47
N LEU A 121 1.42 -23.94 2.07
CA LEU A 121 1.01 -23.68 0.68
C LEU A 121 1.48 -22.28 0.21
N TRP A 122 1.37 -21.28 1.09
CA TRP A 122 1.84 -19.93 0.83
C TRP A 122 3.36 -19.90 0.57
N ARG A 123 4.15 -20.63 1.36
CA ARG A 123 5.60 -20.76 1.12
C ARG A 123 5.88 -21.42 -0.22
N LEU A 124 5.20 -22.52 -0.53
CA LEU A 124 5.34 -23.20 -1.83
C LEU A 124 5.00 -22.28 -3.01
N TYR A 125 3.95 -21.48 -2.88
CA TYR A 125 3.55 -20.50 -3.89
C TYR A 125 4.67 -19.49 -4.17
N HIS A 126 5.35 -19.00 -3.14
CA HIS A 126 6.38 -17.96 -3.27
C HIS A 126 7.81 -18.50 -3.52
N LEU A 127 7.99 -19.83 -3.64
CA LEU A 127 9.28 -20.40 -4.06
C LEU A 127 9.60 -20.14 -5.53
N ALA A 128 8.59 -19.91 -6.37
CA ALA A 128 8.77 -19.73 -7.79
C ALA A 128 7.72 -18.77 -8.36
N TYR A 129 8.10 -18.08 -9.44
CA TYR A 129 7.19 -17.11 -10.09
C TYR A 129 6.16 -17.74 -11.02
N TRP A 130 6.20 -19.04 -11.30
CA TRP A 130 5.28 -19.67 -12.25
C TRP A 130 3.78 -19.61 -11.83
N PRO A 131 3.41 -19.75 -10.54
CA PRO A 131 2.02 -19.62 -10.16
C PRO A 131 1.49 -18.20 -10.40
N GLN A 132 2.32 -17.21 -10.08
CA GLN A 132 2.02 -15.80 -10.32
C GLN A 132 1.86 -15.51 -11.82
N ARG A 133 2.76 -16.07 -12.66
CA ARG A 133 2.65 -15.96 -14.12
C ARG A 133 1.35 -16.54 -14.65
N LEU A 134 0.94 -17.70 -14.13
CA LEU A 134 -0.31 -18.34 -14.53
C LEU A 134 -1.51 -17.43 -14.24
N LEU A 135 -1.57 -16.85 -13.04
CA LEU A 135 -2.67 -15.96 -12.63
C LEU A 135 -2.67 -14.67 -13.47
N LEU A 136 -1.56 -13.96 -13.55
CA LEU A 136 -1.50 -12.67 -14.24
C LEU A 136 -1.77 -12.79 -15.74
N ASN A 137 -1.37 -13.89 -16.39
CA ASN A 137 -1.62 -14.10 -17.83
C ASN A 137 -3.09 -14.43 -18.14
N ARG A 138 -3.93 -14.66 -17.14
CA ARG A 138 -5.38 -14.80 -17.32
C ARG A 138 -6.10 -13.46 -17.42
N ALA A 139 -5.49 -12.36 -17.01
CA ALA A 139 -6.03 -11.02 -17.22
C ALA A 139 -5.88 -10.56 -18.67
N ASP A 140 -6.59 -9.52 -19.07
CA ASP A 140 -6.36 -8.82 -20.33
C ASP A 140 -5.31 -7.72 -20.17
N VAL A 141 -5.36 -7.03 -19.01
CA VAL A 141 -4.38 -6.03 -18.57
C VAL A 141 -3.99 -6.33 -17.12
N VAL A 142 -2.74 -6.10 -16.77
CA VAL A 142 -2.28 -6.16 -15.37
C VAL A 142 -2.01 -4.75 -14.88
N ALA A 143 -2.60 -4.39 -13.74
CA ALA A 143 -2.30 -3.16 -13.05
C ALA A 143 -1.19 -3.38 -12.00
N THR A 144 -0.43 -2.33 -11.73
CA THR A 144 0.50 -2.25 -10.59
C THR A 144 0.54 -0.83 -10.06
N ILE A 145 1.03 -0.66 -8.83
CA ILE A 145 0.93 0.62 -8.12
C ILE A 145 2.17 1.53 -8.32
N SER A 146 3.26 1.02 -8.91
CA SER A 146 4.52 1.78 -9.05
C SER A 146 5.34 1.36 -10.26
N GLY A 147 6.22 2.25 -10.72
CA GLY A 147 7.23 1.96 -11.74
C GLY A 147 8.26 0.93 -11.25
N THR A 148 8.60 0.97 -9.96
CA THR A 148 9.48 -0.02 -9.31
C THR A 148 8.90 -1.42 -9.43
N THR A 149 7.64 -1.63 -9.05
CA THR A 149 6.97 -2.94 -9.18
C THR A 149 6.87 -3.35 -10.65
N ARG A 150 6.50 -2.43 -11.56
CA ARG A 150 6.48 -2.71 -13.01
C ARG A 150 7.83 -3.20 -13.52
N SER A 151 8.93 -2.57 -13.09
CA SER A 151 10.28 -2.95 -13.46
C SER A 151 10.67 -4.34 -12.95
N LEU A 152 10.30 -4.67 -11.71
CA LEU A 152 10.46 -5.99 -11.12
C LEU A 152 9.64 -7.05 -11.87
N MET A 153 8.40 -6.75 -12.26
CA MET A 153 7.58 -7.63 -13.07
C MET A 153 8.22 -7.94 -14.42
N ALA A 154 8.78 -6.93 -15.08
CA ALA A 154 9.50 -7.09 -16.35
C ALA A 154 10.77 -7.92 -16.16
N ARG A 155 11.59 -7.61 -15.14
CA ARG A 155 12.82 -8.36 -14.79
C ARG A 155 12.56 -9.85 -14.59
N HIS A 156 11.48 -10.20 -13.89
CA HIS A 156 11.09 -11.57 -13.60
C HIS A 156 10.15 -12.17 -14.64
N ARG A 157 9.84 -11.45 -15.73
CA ARG A 157 8.96 -11.89 -16.82
C ARG A 157 7.64 -12.45 -16.30
N LEU A 158 6.97 -11.71 -15.39
CA LEU A 158 5.80 -12.22 -14.68
C LEU A 158 4.55 -12.32 -15.53
N THR A 159 4.45 -11.53 -16.61
CA THR A 159 3.30 -11.58 -17.52
C THR A 159 3.70 -11.19 -18.93
N LYS A 160 2.92 -11.68 -19.90
CA LYS A 160 2.95 -11.26 -21.31
C LYS A 160 1.88 -10.20 -21.60
N ARG A 161 1.05 -9.88 -20.63
CA ARG A 161 -0.04 -8.89 -20.74
C ARG A 161 0.51 -7.47 -20.58
N PRO A 162 -0.14 -6.46 -21.16
CA PRO A 162 0.21 -5.07 -20.88
C PRO A 162 0.17 -4.79 -19.38
N VAL A 163 1.19 -4.07 -18.87
CA VAL A 163 1.26 -3.65 -17.47
C VAL A 163 1.05 -2.14 -17.40
N ARG A 164 0.05 -1.70 -16.64
CA ARG A 164 -0.30 -0.30 -16.44
C ARG A 164 -0.10 0.09 -14.98
N ILE A 165 0.38 1.31 -14.75
CA ILE A 165 0.48 1.86 -13.41
C ILE A 165 -0.87 2.50 -13.08
N VAL A 166 -1.45 2.09 -11.95
CA VAL A 166 -2.59 2.72 -11.29
C VAL A 166 -2.13 3.00 -9.87
N GLY A 167 -1.64 4.21 -9.65
CA GLY A 167 -0.91 4.58 -8.45
C GLY A 167 -1.77 4.64 -7.19
N ASN A 168 -1.13 4.78 -6.04
CA ASN A 168 -1.76 5.19 -4.79
C ASN A 168 -1.71 6.72 -4.65
N ALA A 169 -2.56 7.25 -3.79
CA ALA A 169 -2.56 8.65 -3.40
C ALA A 169 -2.83 8.80 -1.89
N PRO A 170 -2.46 9.94 -1.28
CA PRO A 170 -2.85 10.24 0.08
C PRO A 170 -4.37 10.42 0.19
N GLN A 171 -4.90 10.30 1.41
CA GLN A 171 -6.33 10.55 1.63
C GLN A 171 -6.65 12.02 1.37
N PRO A 172 -7.72 12.31 0.61
CA PRO A 172 -8.13 13.68 0.34
C PRO A 172 -8.60 14.35 1.64
N GLY A 173 -8.35 15.67 1.74
CA GLY A 173 -8.82 16.46 2.88
C GLY A 173 -8.06 16.22 4.19
N ALA A 174 -6.95 15.46 4.17
CA ALA A 174 -6.11 15.33 5.36
C ALA A 174 -5.62 16.72 5.82
N PRO A 175 -5.76 17.04 7.13
CA PRO A 175 -5.36 18.35 7.64
C PRO A 175 -3.85 18.57 7.43
N VAL A 176 -3.51 19.71 6.86
CA VAL A 176 -2.13 20.13 6.68
C VAL A 176 -1.63 20.82 7.94
N ARG A 177 -0.38 20.61 8.28
CA ARG A 177 0.30 21.29 9.38
C ARG A 177 0.30 22.81 9.20
N ASN A 178 0.16 23.54 10.30
CA ASN A 178 0.43 24.98 10.33
C ASN A 178 1.97 25.21 10.25
N PRO A 179 2.48 25.86 9.20
CA PRO A 179 3.92 26.07 9.04
C PRO A 179 4.55 26.96 10.13
N ALA A 180 3.73 27.78 10.83
CA ALA A 180 4.19 28.65 11.91
C ALA A 180 4.43 27.91 13.24
N GLU A 181 3.92 26.69 13.38
CA GLU A 181 4.10 25.87 14.57
C GLU A 181 5.40 25.05 14.49
N PRO A 182 6.35 25.22 15.45
CA PRO A 182 7.55 24.42 15.47
C PRO A 182 7.20 22.94 15.68
N PRO A 183 7.98 22.00 15.09
CA PRO A 183 7.76 20.58 15.34
C PRO A 183 8.10 20.21 16.79
N GLU A 184 7.32 19.31 17.36
CA GLU A 184 7.69 18.60 18.57
C GLU A 184 8.88 17.68 18.26
N LYS A 185 9.77 17.45 19.23
CA LYS A 185 10.89 16.49 19.07
C LYS A 185 10.37 15.03 19.09
N THR A 186 9.47 14.71 18.18
CA THR A 186 8.85 13.38 18.05
C THR A 186 9.11 12.80 16.66
N LEU A 187 9.35 11.50 16.64
CA LEU A 187 9.48 10.69 15.44
C LEU A 187 8.34 9.67 15.40
N LEU A 188 7.71 9.51 14.25
CA LEU A 188 6.59 8.60 14.07
C LEU A 188 6.98 7.43 13.18
N TYR A 189 6.66 6.23 13.63
CA TYR A 189 6.71 5.03 12.80
C TYR A 189 5.29 4.48 12.61
N MET A 190 4.87 4.31 11.36
CA MET A 190 3.61 3.68 10.98
C MET A 190 3.88 2.54 10.01
N GLY A 191 3.57 1.31 10.42
CA GLY A 191 3.78 0.10 9.61
C GLY A 191 3.76 -1.16 10.46
N SER A 192 3.71 -2.32 9.80
CA SER A 192 3.79 -3.60 10.49
C SER A 192 5.18 -3.83 11.10
N PHE A 193 5.27 -4.74 12.05
CA PHE A 193 6.52 -5.08 12.72
C PHE A 193 7.19 -6.35 12.12
N MET A 194 6.98 -6.60 10.83
CA MET A 194 7.64 -7.68 10.10
C MET A 194 9.15 -7.42 9.98
N PRO A 195 10.00 -8.47 9.93
CA PRO A 195 11.46 -8.30 9.93
C PRO A 195 11.99 -7.37 8.83
N TYR A 196 11.41 -7.41 7.63
CA TYR A 196 11.82 -6.53 6.52
C TYR A 196 11.48 -5.06 6.75
N LYS A 197 10.61 -4.73 7.69
CA LYS A 197 10.31 -3.35 8.10
C LYS A 197 11.41 -2.71 8.93
N ASN A 198 12.31 -3.53 9.48
CA ASN A 198 13.57 -3.09 10.10
C ASN A 198 13.41 -2.03 11.20
N VAL A 199 12.38 -2.19 12.02
CA VAL A 199 12.05 -1.25 13.11
C VAL A 199 13.16 -1.24 14.17
N GLU A 200 13.89 -2.35 14.29
CA GLU A 200 15.03 -2.51 15.18
C GLU A 200 16.10 -1.44 14.95
N THR A 201 16.40 -1.10 13.69
CA THR A 201 17.38 -0.06 13.37
C THR A 201 16.87 1.32 13.78
N VAL A 202 15.57 1.60 13.62
CA VAL A 202 14.96 2.84 14.09
C VAL A 202 15.06 2.96 15.61
N VAL A 203 14.68 1.90 16.36
CA VAL A 203 14.74 1.86 17.82
C VAL A 203 16.18 2.05 18.33
N ARG A 204 17.15 1.31 17.77
CA ARG A 204 18.57 1.49 18.13
C ARG A 204 19.11 2.87 17.82
N GLY A 205 18.59 3.50 16.76
CA GLY A 205 18.95 4.85 16.34
C GLY A 205 18.64 5.92 17.37
N MET A 206 17.68 5.67 18.25
CA MET A 206 17.32 6.60 19.33
C MET A 206 18.48 6.89 20.28
N ALA A 207 19.45 5.98 20.41
CA ALA A 207 20.68 6.22 21.20
C ALA A 207 21.44 7.47 20.74
N HIS A 208 21.30 7.86 19.47
CA HIS A 208 21.98 9.00 18.86
C HIS A 208 21.08 10.25 18.71
N LEU A 209 19.88 10.23 19.28
CA LEU A 209 18.86 11.28 19.16
C LEU A 209 18.34 11.71 20.54
N PRO A 210 19.21 12.28 21.39
CA PRO A 210 18.82 12.70 22.73
C PRO A 210 17.70 13.75 22.67
N GLY A 211 16.70 13.58 23.54
CA GLY A 211 15.54 14.47 23.64
C GLY A 211 14.48 14.26 22.58
N TYR A 212 14.61 13.25 21.70
CA TYR A 212 13.54 12.81 20.83
C TYR A 212 12.76 11.65 21.45
N THR A 213 11.44 11.62 21.20
CA THR A 213 10.56 10.51 21.52
C THR A 213 10.17 9.78 20.23
N LEU A 214 10.29 8.45 20.20
CA LEU A 214 9.83 7.62 19.09
C LEU A 214 8.45 7.05 19.39
N HIS A 215 7.47 7.30 18.54
CA HIS A 215 6.13 6.75 18.62
C HIS A 215 5.95 5.62 17.60
N LEU A 216 5.72 4.40 18.08
CA LEU A 216 5.37 3.21 17.28
C LEU A 216 3.85 3.06 17.27
N LEU A 217 3.22 3.43 16.15
CA LEU A 217 1.78 3.67 16.11
C LEU A 217 0.94 2.42 15.86
N SER A 218 1.46 1.46 15.11
CA SER A 218 0.72 0.28 14.67
C SER A 218 0.49 -0.74 15.79
N ARG A 219 -0.52 -1.61 15.57
CA ARG A 219 -0.77 -2.76 16.46
C ARG A 219 0.41 -3.70 16.48
N ILE A 220 0.78 -4.17 17.67
CA ILE A 220 1.91 -5.04 17.89
C ILE A 220 1.53 -6.21 18.81
N SER A 221 2.05 -7.40 18.54
CA SER A 221 1.87 -8.54 19.44
C SER A 221 2.71 -8.37 20.72
N PRO A 222 2.28 -8.92 21.88
CA PRO A 222 3.04 -8.83 23.12
C PRO A 222 4.49 -9.34 22.98
N ALA A 223 4.69 -10.47 22.29
CA ALA A 223 6.02 -11.05 22.07
C ALA A 223 6.92 -10.09 21.28
N ARG A 224 6.39 -9.53 20.18
CA ARG A 224 7.16 -8.59 19.34
C ARG A 224 7.44 -7.27 20.05
N ARG A 225 6.52 -6.82 20.88
CA ARG A 225 6.71 -5.66 21.73
C ARG A 225 7.88 -5.87 22.70
N SER A 226 7.90 -7.00 23.42
CA SER A 226 8.98 -7.33 24.35
C SER A 226 10.35 -7.42 23.66
N GLU A 227 10.40 -7.96 22.42
CA GLU A 227 11.63 -7.97 21.62
C GLU A 227 12.14 -6.57 21.33
N LEU A 228 11.25 -5.63 20.96
CA LEU A 228 11.64 -4.26 20.66
C LEU A 228 11.97 -3.46 21.93
N GLU A 229 11.24 -3.66 23.03
CA GLU A 229 11.51 -3.03 24.32
C GLU A 229 12.94 -3.38 24.82
N ALA A 230 13.37 -4.62 24.60
CA ALA A 230 14.74 -5.04 24.94
C ALA A 230 15.85 -4.35 24.11
N LEU A 231 15.48 -3.71 22.99
CA LEU A 231 16.41 -2.97 22.13
C LEU A 231 16.42 -1.47 22.43
N VAL A 232 15.51 -0.98 23.26
CA VAL A 232 15.41 0.46 23.59
C VAL A 232 16.66 0.88 24.36
N PRO A 233 17.42 1.86 23.85
CA PRO A 233 18.63 2.31 24.54
C PRO A 233 18.31 3.01 25.87
N ALA A 234 19.16 2.85 26.86
CA ALA A 234 18.99 3.54 28.15
C ALA A 234 18.91 5.06 27.98
N GLY A 235 17.96 5.70 28.68
CA GLY A 235 17.76 7.15 28.63
C GLY A 235 17.04 7.65 27.37
N THR A 236 16.47 6.76 26.56
CA THR A 236 15.64 7.13 25.40
C THR A 236 14.17 6.80 25.65
N GLU A 237 13.27 7.50 24.95
CA GLU A 237 11.83 7.31 25.08
C GLU A 237 11.25 6.70 23.82
N VAL A 238 10.58 5.53 23.96
CA VAL A 238 9.86 4.84 22.89
C VAL A 238 8.45 4.50 23.36
N VAL A 239 7.45 5.06 22.69
CA VAL A 239 6.02 4.91 23.04
C VAL A 239 5.37 3.91 22.07
N PHE A 240 4.77 2.85 22.62
CA PHE A 240 4.01 1.84 21.86
C PHE A 240 2.52 2.13 21.99
N HIS A 241 1.88 2.64 20.93
CA HIS A 241 0.45 2.98 20.92
C HIS A 241 -0.44 1.74 20.77
N ASN A 242 0.06 0.68 20.16
CA ASN A 242 -0.70 -0.54 19.85
C ASN A 242 -1.95 -0.30 18.98
N GLY A 243 -1.85 0.64 18.05
CA GLY A 243 -2.89 1.10 17.14
C GLY A 243 -3.38 2.49 17.50
N VAL A 244 -3.58 3.30 16.48
CA VAL A 244 -4.15 4.65 16.58
C VAL A 244 -5.31 4.78 15.60
N SER A 245 -6.25 5.70 15.86
CA SER A 245 -7.27 6.09 14.90
C SER A 245 -6.68 6.94 13.76
N ASP A 246 -7.39 7.06 12.64
CA ASP A 246 -6.97 7.93 11.53
C ASP A 246 -6.86 9.40 11.97
N GLU A 247 -7.75 9.83 12.87
CA GLU A 247 -7.72 11.18 13.43
C GLU A 247 -6.49 11.40 14.33
N GLU A 248 -6.22 10.47 15.23
CA GLU A 248 -5.04 10.50 16.12
C GLU A 248 -3.75 10.48 15.29
N TYR A 249 -3.68 9.61 14.27
CA TYR A 249 -2.55 9.58 13.34
C TYR A 249 -2.33 10.91 12.64
N SER A 250 -3.39 11.52 12.14
CA SER A 250 -3.35 12.84 11.51
C SER A 250 -2.86 13.94 12.47
N GLN A 251 -3.29 13.91 13.73
CA GLN A 251 -2.84 14.87 14.74
C GLN A 251 -1.35 14.70 15.06
N LEU A 252 -0.90 13.45 15.24
CA LEU A 252 0.52 13.14 15.48
C LEU A 252 1.39 13.57 14.30
N LEU A 253 0.98 13.30 13.06
CA LEU A 253 1.71 13.75 11.88
C LEU A 253 1.94 15.26 11.89
N ARG A 254 0.91 16.06 12.18
CA ARG A 254 1.02 17.52 12.16
C ARG A 254 1.97 18.09 13.20
N LYS A 255 2.29 17.37 14.26
CA LYS A 255 3.15 17.82 15.36
C LYS A 255 4.58 17.31 15.24
N ALA A 256 4.77 16.14 14.64
CA ALA A 256 6.05 15.46 14.63
C ALA A 256 7.15 16.20 13.85
N THR A 257 8.40 15.96 14.25
CA THR A 257 9.57 16.34 13.48
C THR A 257 9.62 15.58 12.16
N ALA A 258 9.40 14.26 12.19
CA ALA A 258 9.42 13.43 10.98
C ALA A 258 8.63 12.12 11.16
N LEU A 259 8.14 11.60 10.03
CA LEU A 259 7.83 10.18 9.90
C LEU A 259 9.12 9.44 9.51
N VAL A 260 9.37 8.31 10.16
CA VAL A 260 10.59 7.51 9.96
C VAL A 260 10.27 6.08 9.54
N THR A 261 10.97 5.56 8.53
CA THR A 261 10.82 4.18 8.07
C THR A 261 12.10 3.66 7.42
N LEU A 262 12.69 2.62 7.99
CA LEU A 262 13.92 2.00 7.48
C LEU A 262 13.66 0.61 6.88
N SER A 263 12.51 0.43 6.25
CA SER A 263 12.14 -0.82 5.57
C SER A 263 13.17 -1.21 4.51
N ARG A 264 13.55 -2.50 4.46
CA ARG A 264 14.41 -3.06 3.40
C ARG A 264 13.63 -3.38 2.13
N ALA A 265 12.31 -3.49 2.24
CA ALA A 265 11.41 -3.74 1.12
C ALA A 265 10.04 -3.10 1.37
N GLU A 266 9.47 -2.50 0.33
CA GLU A 266 8.14 -1.89 0.34
C GLU A 266 7.46 -2.04 -1.00
N GLY A 267 6.11 -2.09 -0.97
CA GLY A 267 5.29 -2.05 -2.17
C GLY A 267 5.10 -0.63 -2.68
N TYR A 268 4.88 0.33 -1.75
CA TYR A 268 4.66 1.74 -2.07
C TYR A 268 5.18 2.69 -0.97
N GLY A 269 4.70 2.52 0.26
CA GLY A 269 5.01 3.44 1.35
C GLY A 269 3.91 4.50 1.56
N LEU A 270 2.65 4.08 1.69
CA LEU A 270 1.52 4.99 1.95
C LEU A 270 1.79 5.95 3.12
N PRO A 271 2.33 5.52 4.28
CA PRO A 271 2.63 6.45 5.36
C PRO A 271 3.58 7.57 4.97
N MET A 272 4.55 7.30 4.06
CA MET A 272 5.46 8.33 3.55
C MET A 272 4.69 9.44 2.83
N ILE A 273 3.80 9.08 1.90
CA ILE A 273 3.08 10.06 1.10
C ILE A 273 2.01 10.79 1.93
N GLU A 274 1.42 10.13 2.93
CA GLU A 274 0.51 10.74 3.90
C GLU A 274 1.24 11.77 4.77
N ALA A 275 2.45 11.45 5.25
CA ALA A 275 3.28 12.40 6.00
C ALA A 275 3.67 13.61 5.14
N MET A 276 4.11 13.38 3.90
CA MET A 276 4.42 14.47 2.96
C MET A 276 3.21 15.36 2.69
N ALA A 277 2.02 14.79 2.50
CA ALA A 277 0.77 15.53 2.29
C ALA A 277 0.40 16.38 3.51
N ALA A 278 0.64 15.87 4.71
CA ALA A 278 0.45 16.59 5.97
C ALA A 278 1.49 17.72 6.19
N GLY A 279 2.57 17.75 5.42
CA GLY A 279 3.70 18.68 5.60
C GLY A 279 4.72 18.19 6.62
N THR A 280 4.73 16.91 6.94
CA THR A 280 5.69 16.30 7.85
C THR A 280 6.86 15.73 7.05
N PRO A 281 8.12 16.13 7.34
CA PRO A 281 9.30 15.55 6.74
C PRO A 281 9.36 14.03 6.88
N VAL A 282 10.01 13.37 5.94
CA VAL A 282 10.19 11.92 5.95
C VAL A 282 11.66 11.58 5.96
N VAL A 283 12.06 10.66 6.86
CA VAL A 283 13.35 9.98 6.84
C VAL A 283 13.11 8.52 6.52
N ALA A 284 13.63 8.05 5.39
CA ALA A 284 13.34 6.72 4.88
C ALA A 284 14.59 5.99 4.41
N SER A 285 14.47 4.68 4.23
CA SER A 285 15.55 3.88 3.62
C SER A 285 15.78 4.26 2.16
N ASP A 286 17.05 4.19 1.77
CA ASP A 286 17.46 4.41 0.39
C ASP A 286 17.22 3.16 -0.48
N ILE A 287 15.94 2.89 -0.77
CA ILE A 287 15.48 1.78 -1.61
C ILE A 287 14.73 2.31 -2.85
N PRO A 288 14.69 1.55 -3.95
CA PRO A 288 14.13 2.02 -5.23
C PRO A 288 12.73 2.61 -5.13
N ILE A 289 11.83 1.97 -4.39
CA ILE A 289 10.45 2.45 -4.26
C ILE A 289 10.37 3.78 -3.49
N PHE A 290 11.18 3.97 -2.46
CA PHE A 290 11.17 5.22 -1.70
C PHE A 290 11.82 6.38 -2.48
N ARG A 291 12.85 6.08 -3.31
CA ARG A 291 13.36 7.06 -4.29
C ARG A 291 12.28 7.48 -5.29
N GLU A 292 11.52 6.51 -5.81
CA GLU A 292 10.42 6.78 -6.75
C GLU A 292 9.31 7.61 -6.11
N VAL A 293 8.80 7.17 -4.95
CA VAL A 293 7.67 7.84 -4.30
C VAL A 293 8.07 9.22 -3.77
N SER A 294 9.23 9.35 -3.14
CA SER A 294 9.67 10.65 -2.61
C SER A 294 10.09 11.64 -3.69
N GLY A 295 10.59 11.17 -4.84
CA GLY A 295 11.09 12.06 -5.90
C GLY A 295 12.16 13.04 -5.41
N GLY A 296 12.96 12.67 -4.40
CA GLY A 296 13.98 13.52 -3.78
C GLY A 296 13.47 14.42 -2.64
N ALA A 297 12.19 14.32 -2.26
CA ALA A 297 11.59 15.13 -1.20
C ALA A 297 11.68 14.49 0.20
N ALA A 298 12.34 13.35 0.35
CA ALA A 298 12.63 12.72 1.64
C ALA A 298 14.15 12.69 1.89
N LEU A 299 14.53 12.61 3.16
CA LEU A 299 15.90 12.29 3.54
C LEU A 299 16.07 10.78 3.53
N LEU A 300 16.97 10.29 2.70
CA LEU A 300 17.18 8.85 2.52
C LEU A 300 18.47 8.41 3.24
N ALA A 301 18.40 7.27 3.92
CA ALA A 301 19.51 6.67 4.65
C ALA A 301 19.64 5.18 4.30
N ASP A 302 20.84 4.63 4.42
CA ASP A 302 21.05 3.18 4.34
C ASP A 302 20.22 2.51 5.44
N PRO A 303 19.34 1.54 5.11
CA PRO A 303 18.49 0.87 6.07
C PRO A 303 19.26 0.17 7.21
N ASP A 304 20.51 -0.19 7.01
CA ASP A 304 21.34 -0.87 7.99
C ASP A 304 22.25 0.09 8.79
N SER A 305 22.24 1.39 8.43
CA SER A 305 23.05 2.42 9.11
C SER A 305 22.25 3.18 10.19
N VAL A 306 22.47 2.79 11.44
CA VAL A 306 21.94 3.49 12.61
C VAL A 306 22.42 4.96 12.64
N GLN A 307 23.70 5.18 12.34
CA GLN A 307 24.32 6.50 12.32
C GLN A 307 23.79 7.35 11.16
N GLY A 308 23.61 6.74 9.97
CA GLY A 308 23.03 7.41 8.79
C GLY A 308 21.58 7.88 9.05
N PHE A 309 20.78 7.03 9.68
CA PHE A 309 19.44 7.38 10.12
C PHE A 309 19.45 8.57 11.09
N ALA A 310 20.28 8.49 12.16
CA ALA A 310 20.35 9.56 13.15
C ALA A 310 20.89 10.87 12.55
N ALA A 311 21.82 10.81 11.60
CA ALA A 311 22.32 11.99 10.90
C ALA A 311 21.21 12.68 10.09
N ALA A 312 20.41 11.89 9.34
CA ALA A 312 19.28 12.41 8.58
C ALA A 312 18.22 13.08 9.49
N VAL A 313 17.93 12.48 10.66
CA VAL A 313 17.01 13.11 11.62
C VAL A 313 17.59 14.41 12.17
N ARG A 314 18.90 14.44 12.48
CA ARG A 314 19.56 15.65 13.00
C ARG A 314 19.58 16.80 12.00
N GLU A 315 19.60 16.55 10.69
CA GLU A 315 19.43 17.62 9.69
C GLU A 315 18.12 18.39 9.88
N LEU A 316 17.08 17.72 10.36
CA LEU A 316 15.77 18.33 10.62
C LEU A 316 15.71 19.15 11.92
N SER A 317 16.78 19.19 12.71
CA SER A 317 16.89 20.11 13.86
C SER A 317 17.15 21.57 13.44
N ASP A 318 17.64 21.79 12.23
CA ASP A 318 17.70 23.11 11.60
C ASP A 318 16.32 23.51 11.08
N PRO A 319 15.70 24.59 11.59
CA PRO A 319 14.38 25.02 11.16
C PRO A 319 14.27 25.32 9.66
N GLN A 320 15.32 25.85 9.04
CA GLN A 320 15.31 26.14 7.60
C GLN A 320 15.33 24.85 6.78
N ARG A 321 16.18 23.91 7.16
CA ARG A 321 16.26 22.59 6.52
C ARG A 321 14.94 21.84 6.68
N TRP A 322 14.38 21.85 7.89
CA TRP A 322 13.08 21.25 8.17
C TRP A 322 11.99 21.80 7.26
N ALA A 323 11.88 23.14 7.15
CA ALA A 323 10.89 23.80 6.30
C ALA A 323 11.08 23.48 4.82
N GLN A 324 12.33 23.41 4.33
CA GLN A 324 12.63 23.01 2.95
C GLN A 324 12.15 21.59 2.63
N VAL A 325 12.44 20.63 3.52
CA VAL A 325 12.03 19.22 3.33
C VAL A 325 10.50 19.08 3.42
N SER A 326 9.88 19.76 4.38
CA SER A 326 8.41 19.80 4.52
C SER A 326 7.73 20.30 3.25
N GLU A 327 8.17 21.44 2.72
CA GLU A 327 7.58 22.04 1.53
C GLU A 327 7.85 21.20 0.26
N ALA A 328 9.04 20.62 0.13
CA ALA A 328 9.35 19.70 -0.96
C ALA A 328 8.44 18.47 -0.90
N GLY A 329 8.22 17.92 0.31
CA GLY A 329 7.28 16.80 0.54
C GLY A 329 5.85 17.15 0.12
N ARG A 330 5.34 18.30 0.52
CA ARG A 330 4.00 18.76 0.14
C ARG A 330 3.82 18.88 -1.37
N ARG A 331 4.79 19.52 -2.06
CA ARG A 331 4.76 19.63 -3.53
C ARG A 331 4.76 18.25 -4.18
N ARG A 332 5.60 17.34 -3.69
CA ARG A 332 5.66 15.98 -4.21
C ARG A 332 4.35 15.21 -3.98
N ALA A 333 3.78 15.30 -2.78
CA ALA A 333 2.51 14.63 -2.47
C ALA A 333 1.34 15.14 -3.33
N ALA A 334 1.34 16.42 -3.72
CA ALA A 334 0.32 17.01 -4.58
C ALA A 334 0.32 16.44 -6.02
N GLU A 335 1.39 15.77 -6.45
CA GLU A 335 1.43 15.08 -7.75
C GLU A 335 0.62 13.77 -7.75
N TYR A 336 0.24 13.27 -6.59
CA TYR A 336 -0.52 12.04 -6.40
C TYR A 336 -1.98 12.35 -6.07
N SER A 337 -2.90 11.85 -6.86
CA SER A 337 -4.33 12.02 -6.60
C SER A 337 -5.11 10.77 -7.00
N TRP A 338 -6.18 10.47 -6.29
CA TRP A 338 -7.10 9.40 -6.65
C TRP A 338 -7.79 9.68 -7.98
N GLU A 339 -7.95 10.94 -8.36
CA GLU A 339 -8.44 11.36 -9.67
C GLU A 339 -7.51 10.84 -10.79
N THR A 340 -6.21 11.07 -10.67
CA THR A 340 -5.21 10.55 -11.61
C THR A 340 -5.25 9.04 -11.68
N SER A 341 -5.36 8.36 -10.52
CA SER A 341 -5.45 6.90 -10.44
C SER A 341 -6.72 6.36 -11.09
N ALA A 342 -7.85 7.05 -10.93
CA ALA A 342 -9.10 6.71 -11.60
C ALA A 342 -8.99 6.81 -13.13
N LEU A 343 -8.42 7.89 -13.66
CA LEU A 343 -8.20 8.06 -15.09
C LEU A 343 -7.24 7.00 -15.65
N GLN A 344 -6.18 6.65 -14.91
CA GLN A 344 -5.26 5.57 -15.28
C GLN A 344 -5.98 4.22 -15.32
N LEU A 345 -6.86 3.94 -14.35
CA LEU A 345 -7.66 2.71 -14.34
C LEU A 345 -8.65 2.66 -15.50
N LEU A 346 -9.34 3.76 -15.79
CA LEU A 346 -10.27 3.85 -16.91
C LEU A 346 -9.58 3.59 -18.25
N ALA A 347 -8.42 4.18 -18.47
CA ALA A 347 -7.61 3.91 -19.66
C ALA A 347 -7.18 2.43 -19.75
N ALA A 348 -6.82 1.82 -18.62
CA ALA A 348 -6.51 0.39 -18.56
C ALA A 348 -7.75 -0.48 -18.83
N ALA A 349 -8.94 -0.05 -18.38
CA ALA A 349 -10.20 -0.75 -18.63
C ALA A 349 -10.60 -0.71 -20.12
N GLU A 350 -10.48 0.45 -20.75
CA GLU A 350 -10.70 0.59 -22.20
C GLU A 350 -9.73 -0.29 -23.01
N GLU A 351 -8.45 -0.34 -22.60
CA GLU A 351 -7.48 -1.24 -23.22
C GLU A 351 -7.86 -2.70 -23.04
N ALA A 352 -8.29 -3.11 -21.84
CA ALA A 352 -8.73 -4.46 -21.55
C ALA A 352 -9.94 -4.85 -22.42
N VAL A 353 -10.92 -3.96 -22.61
CA VAL A 353 -12.06 -4.16 -23.50
C VAL A 353 -11.61 -4.41 -24.94
N ARG A 354 -10.70 -3.57 -25.46
CA ARG A 354 -10.17 -3.75 -26.83
C ARG A 354 -9.42 -5.07 -27.01
N LEU A 355 -8.64 -5.49 -26.03
CA LEU A 355 -7.86 -6.74 -26.10
C LEU A 355 -8.76 -7.98 -25.99
N HIS A 356 -9.76 -7.93 -25.12
CA HIS A 356 -10.72 -9.02 -24.92
C HIS A 356 -11.53 -9.28 -26.19
N GLY A 357 -12.03 -8.23 -26.84
CA GLY A 357 -12.79 -8.34 -28.10
C GLY A 357 -11.97 -8.86 -29.29
N ARG A 358 -10.65 -8.69 -29.28
CA ARG A 358 -9.76 -9.26 -30.31
C ARG A 358 -9.46 -10.74 -30.11
N GLY A 359 -9.36 -11.18 -28.84
CA GLY A 359 -9.15 -12.59 -28.48
C GLY A 359 -10.34 -13.50 -28.78
N GLY A 360 -11.56 -12.97 -28.76
CA GLY A 360 -12.77 -13.72 -29.09
C GLY A 360 -13.09 -13.86 -30.59
N ARG A 361 -12.28 -13.29 -31.48
CA ARG A 361 -12.45 -13.39 -32.95
C ARG A 361 -11.42 -14.31 -33.62
N GLY A 362 -10.61 -15.01 -32.84
CA GLY A 362 -9.49 -15.82 -33.31
C GLY A 362 -9.61 -17.33 -33.05
N ASP A 363 -10.78 -17.84 -32.66
CA ASP A 363 -11.06 -19.29 -32.53
C ASP A 363 -12.14 -19.72 -33.50
#